data_e6e0166613053865480be428c95199bb
#
_entry.id   e6e0166613053865480be428c95199bb
#
_cell.length_a   1.000
_cell.length_b   1.000
_cell.length_c   1.000
_cell.angle_alpha   90.00
_cell.angle_beta   90.00
_cell.angle_gamma   90.00
#
_symmetry.space_group_name_H-M   'P 1'
#
loop_
_entity.id
_entity.type
_entity.pdbx_description
1 polymer ?
#
loop_
_entity_poly.entity_id
_entity_poly.type
_entity_poly.pdbx_seq_one_letter_code
_entity_poly.pdbx_strand_id
1 'polypeptide(L)'
;RDKRFLYTLCLTIVSSWGLLSCLGDSATTEYTIYDETAITHMEILSINRKIHTTSKSGGDSVYTKTLTRPSKLLPGFTIDHENKTIYNTDSLPYDTDLSRVLISLSVSTYTGGVYVKGTSSDELYYYTSTDSIDFTTPREIRAYNSDLTKYRAYQVTINKHQVEAGSIFWE
;
A
#
# COMPACT_ATOMS: atom_id res chain seq x y z
N ARG A 1 16.91 -62.13 47.23
CA ARG A 1 15.44 -62.01 47.03
C ARG A 1 15.02 -60.61 46.53
N ASP A 2 15.95 -59.74 46.15
CA ASP A 2 15.61 -58.32 45.83
C ASP A 2 16.03 -57.87 44.46
N LYS A 3 16.61 -58.72 43.64
CA LYS A 3 17.03 -58.33 42.28
C LYS A 3 15.86 -58.21 41.30
N ARG A 4 14.78 -58.96 41.51
CA ARG A 4 13.56 -58.86 40.62
C ARG A 4 12.73 -57.62 40.90
N PHE A 5 12.74 -57.10 42.11
CA PHE A 5 12.02 -55.89 42.50
C PHE A 5 12.72 -54.67 41.95
N LEU A 6 14.04 -54.67 41.85
CA LEU A 6 14.82 -53.59 41.29
C LEU A 6 14.59 -53.44 39.76
N TYR A 7 14.47 -54.57 39.05
CA TYR A 7 14.21 -54.54 37.60
C TYR A 7 12.79 -54.06 37.28
N THR A 8 11.81 -54.40 38.09
CA THR A 8 10.44 -53.87 37.90
C THR A 8 10.34 -52.39 38.23
N LEU A 9 11.08 -51.92 39.23
CA LEU A 9 11.11 -50.47 39.55
C LEU A 9 11.84 -49.66 38.49
N CYS A 10 12.96 -50.18 37.94
CA CYS A 10 13.64 -49.48 36.83
C CYS A 10 12.83 -49.47 35.55
N LEU A 11 12.05 -50.54 35.26
CA LEU A 11 11.24 -50.60 34.04
C LEU A 11 10.05 -49.60 34.06
N THR A 12 9.51 -49.31 35.25
CA THR A 12 8.42 -48.36 35.42
C THR A 12 8.88 -46.90 35.36
N ILE A 13 10.14 -46.63 35.73
CA ILE A 13 10.71 -45.26 35.66
C ILE A 13 11.08 -44.90 34.22
N VAL A 14 11.51 -45.85 33.38
CA VAL A 14 11.87 -45.58 31.99
C VAL A 14 10.64 -45.38 31.12
N SER A 15 9.48 -45.95 31.49
CA SER A 15 8.24 -45.76 30.72
C SER A 15 7.54 -44.43 30.99
N SER A 16 7.88 -43.70 32.07
CA SER A 16 7.28 -42.37 32.37
C SER A 16 8.03 -41.20 31.77
N TRP A 17 9.20 -41.41 31.18
CA TRP A 17 9.96 -40.34 30.51
C TRP A 17 9.66 -40.20 28.99
N GLY A 18 8.85 -41.11 28.45
CA GLY A 18 8.52 -41.15 27.02
C GLY A 18 7.31 -40.30 26.59
N LEU A 19 6.59 -39.65 27.51
CA LEU A 19 5.36 -38.93 27.19
C LEU A 19 5.43 -37.41 27.40
N LEU A 20 6.63 -36.86 27.71
CA LEU A 20 6.80 -35.41 27.80
C LEU A 20 7.42 -34.78 26.55
N SER A 21 7.41 -35.48 25.44
CA SER A 21 8.02 -34.95 24.18
C SER A 21 7.01 -34.60 23.11
N CYS A 22 5.81 -34.20 23.47
CA CYS A 22 4.85 -33.64 22.50
C CYS A 22 3.90 -32.62 23.12
N LEU A 23 4.36 -31.87 24.12
CA LEU A 23 3.88 -30.49 24.20
C LEU A 23 4.83 -29.72 23.33
N GLY A 24 4.57 -29.87 22.03
CA GLY A 24 5.17 -29.04 21.02
C GLY A 24 5.06 -27.61 21.50
N ASP A 25 6.23 -27.01 21.52
CA ASP A 25 6.38 -25.60 21.31
C ASP A 25 5.16 -25.14 20.54
N SER A 26 4.24 -24.48 21.23
CA SER A 26 3.33 -23.58 20.59
C SER A 26 4.28 -22.58 19.98
N ALA A 27 4.70 -22.83 18.74
CA ALA A 27 5.03 -21.76 17.85
C ALA A 27 3.81 -20.85 17.97
N THR A 28 3.85 -19.93 18.93
CA THR A 28 3.18 -18.67 18.80
C THR A 28 3.70 -18.20 17.46
N THR A 29 2.98 -18.56 16.41
CA THR A 29 3.01 -17.80 15.20
C THR A 29 2.76 -16.40 15.75
N GLU A 30 3.82 -15.63 15.93
CA GLU A 30 3.73 -14.21 16.01
C GLU A 30 3.06 -13.87 14.68
N TYR A 31 1.75 -13.94 14.66
CA TYR A 31 0.95 -13.25 13.68
C TYR A 31 1.38 -11.81 13.87
N THR A 32 2.39 -11.45 13.07
CA THR A 32 2.76 -10.05 12.99
C THR A 32 1.46 -9.39 12.56
N ILE A 33 0.86 -8.64 13.48
CA ILE A 33 -0.37 -7.83 13.28
C ILE A 33 -0.28 -6.99 12.00
N TYR A 34 0.88 -6.94 11.36
CA TYR A 34 1.18 -6.37 10.06
C TYR A 34 0.52 -7.08 8.88
N ASP A 35 0.29 -8.39 8.93
CA ASP A 35 -0.35 -9.12 7.83
C ASP A 35 -1.85 -8.83 7.75
N GLU A 36 -2.42 -8.30 8.82
CA GLU A 36 -3.81 -7.94 8.88
C GLU A 36 -4.09 -6.51 8.38
N THR A 37 -3.11 -5.61 8.42
CA THR A 37 -3.26 -4.23 7.94
C THR A 37 -2.63 -4.05 6.58
N ALA A 38 -3.44 -3.85 5.56
CA ALA A 38 -2.95 -3.64 4.20
C ALA A 38 -3.86 -2.72 3.41
N ILE A 39 -3.26 -1.93 2.52
CA ILE A 39 -3.98 -1.31 1.41
C ILE A 39 -4.16 -2.39 0.36
N THR A 40 -5.39 -2.73 0.02
CA THR A 40 -5.74 -3.82 -0.91
C THR A 40 -6.07 -3.33 -2.31
N HIS A 41 -6.47 -2.07 -2.43
CA HIS A 41 -6.77 -1.45 -3.71
C HIS A 41 -6.52 0.05 -3.64
N MET A 42 -6.07 0.63 -4.75
CA MET A 42 -5.93 2.07 -4.95
C MET A 42 -6.38 2.46 -6.34
N GLU A 43 -7.10 3.56 -6.45
CA GLU A 43 -7.46 4.15 -7.73
C GLU A 43 -7.50 5.67 -7.66
N ILE A 44 -7.27 6.33 -8.80
CA ILE A 44 -7.51 7.77 -8.96
C ILE A 44 -9.00 7.97 -9.26
N LEU A 45 -9.69 8.73 -8.43
CA LEU A 45 -11.07 9.15 -8.67
C LEU A 45 -11.14 10.34 -9.61
N SER A 46 -10.26 11.32 -9.39
CA SER A 46 -10.25 12.56 -10.15
C SER A 46 -8.86 13.19 -10.14
N ILE A 47 -8.49 13.79 -11.28
CA ILE A 47 -7.23 14.50 -11.46
C ILE A 47 -7.38 15.55 -12.57
N ASN A 48 -6.68 16.67 -12.45
CA ASN A 48 -6.66 17.71 -13.45
C ASN A 48 -5.56 17.51 -14.49
N ARG A 49 -5.86 17.86 -15.73
CA ARG A 49 -4.92 17.86 -16.83
C ARG A 49 -5.01 19.18 -17.60
N LYS A 50 -3.87 19.76 -17.99
CA LYS A 50 -3.82 20.87 -18.92
C LYS A 50 -3.97 20.35 -20.35
N ILE A 51 -4.80 20.98 -21.13
CA ILE A 51 -5.00 20.66 -22.55
C ILE A 51 -4.54 21.88 -23.36
N HIS A 52 -3.55 21.66 -24.20
CA HIS A 52 -3.08 22.65 -25.17
C HIS A 52 -3.92 22.53 -26.44
N THR A 53 -4.36 23.64 -26.99
CA THR A 53 -5.13 23.70 -28.24
C THR A 53 -4.80 24.99 -28.96
N THR A 54 -4.85 24.96 -30.29
CA THR A 54 -4.71 26.17 -31.11
C THR A 54 -6.07 26.77 -31.33
N SER A 55 -6.21 28.04 -31.01
CA SER A 55 -7.46 28.77 -31.25
C SER A 55 -7.71 28.97 -32.76
N LYS A 56 -8.95 29.21 -33.12
CA LYS A 56 -9.33 29.50 -34.54
C LYS A 56 -8.60 30.73 -35.13
N SER A 57 -8.09 31.61 -34.29
CA SER A 57 -7.28 32.78 -34.66
C SER A 57 -5.77 32.50 -34.72
N GLY A 58 -5.32 31.22 -34.56
CA GLY A 58 -3.93 30.82 -34.64
C GLY A 58 -3.12 30.99 -33.35
N GLY A 59 -3.74 31.45 -32.26
CA GLY A 59 -3.06 31.59 -30.96
C GLY A 59 -3.15 30.30 -30.12
N ASP A 60 -2.11 30.01 -29.36
CA ASP A 60 -2.13 28.92 -28.40
C ASP A 60 -3.07 29.21 -27.23
N SER A 61 -3.87 28.23 -26.85
CA SER A 61 -4.80 28.30 -25.74
C SER A 61 -4.62 27.08 -24.84
N VAL A 62 -4.64 27.31 -23.53
CA VAL A 62 -4.52 26.26 -22.52
C VAL A 62 -5.74 26.29 -21.62
N TYR A 63 -6.38 25.14 -21.44
CA TYR A 63 -7.46 24.99 -20.47
C TYR A 63 -7.27 23.76 -19.61
N THR A 64 -7.84 23.78 -18.41
CA THR A 64 -7.82 22.65 -17.49
C THR A 64 -9.02 21.75 -17.74
N LYS A 65 -8.75 20.46 -17.92
CA LYS A 65 -9.76 19.41 -17.99
C LYS A 65 -9.61 18.46 -16.81
N THR A 66 -10.70 18.25 -16.09
CA THR A 66 -10.73 17.24 -15.02
C THR A 66 -11.03 15.87 -15.64
N LEU A 67 -10.18 14.91 -15.33
CA LEU A 67 -10.39 13.49 -15.64
C LEU A 67 -11.00 12.82 -14.41
N THR A 68 -12.15 12.18 -14.57
CA THR A 68 -12.85 11.44 -13.52
C THR A 68 -13.11 10.02 -13.96
N ARG A 69 -13.18 9.08 -13.03
CA ARG A 69 -13.60 7.70 -13.35
C ARG A 69 -15.09 7.64 -13.76
N PRO A 70 -15.43 6.75 -14.71
CA PRO A 70 -14.52 5.89 -15.48
C PRO A 70 -13.79 6.64 -16.60
N SER A 71 -12.46 6.50 -16.67
CA SER A 71 -11.66 7.06 -17.77
C SER A 71 -10.53 6.11 -18.15
N LYS A 72 -10.34 5.86 -19.45
CA LYS A 72 -9.22 5.04 -19.97
C LYS A 72 -7.85 5.70 -19.74
N LEU A 73 -7.81 7.00 -19.45
CA LEU A 73 -6.58 7.74 -19.15
C LEU A 73 -6.15 7.61 -17.69
N LEU A 74 -6.97 7.01 -16.83
CA LEU A 74 -6.65 6.77 -15.43
C LEU A 74 -6.19 5.30 -15.26
N PRO A 75 -4.89 5.07 -15.03
CA PRO A 75 -4.35 3.73 -14.91
C PRO A 75 -4.82 3.03 -13.62
N GLY A 76 -4.63 1.72 -13.58
CA GLY A 76 -4.66 0.95 -12.34
C GLY A 76 -3.38 1.13 -11.53
N PHE A 77 -3.34 0.50 -10.36
CA PHE A 77 -2.17 0.52 -9.48
C PHE A 77 -1.69 -0.90 -9.19
N THR A 78 -0.38 -1.05 -9.09
CA THR A 78 0.27 -2.22 -8.52
C THR A 78 0.58 -1.94 -7.06
N ILE A 79 0.24 -2.87 -6.18
CA ILE A 79 0.54 -2.84 -4.75
C ILE A 79 1.54 -3.94 -4.46
N ASP A 80 2.75 -3.56 -4.11
CA ASP A 80 3.81 -4.47 -3.69
C ASP A 80 3.89 -4.46 -2.17
N HIS A 81 3.37 -5.51 -1.55
CA HIS A 81 3.34 -5.63 -0.09
C HIS A 81 4.70 -5.98 0.52
N GLU A 82 5.57 -6.62 -0.24
CA GLU A 82 6.92 -7.00 0.20
C GLU A 82 7.81 -5.76 0.28
N ASN A 83 7.88 -4.99 -0.81
CA ASN A 83 8.66 -3.77 -0.89
C ASN A 83 7.91 -2.54 -0.31
N LYS A 84 6.64 -2.71 0.06
CA LYS A 84 5.80 -1.64 0.62
C LYS A 84 5.68 -0.44 -0.32
N THR A 85 5.52 -0.70 -1.62
CA THR A 85 5.37 0.33 -2.65
C THR A 85 4.04 0.20 -3.38
N ILE A 86 3.50 1.35 -3.79
CA ILE A 86 2.30 1.43 -4.62
C ILE A 86 2.62 2.38 -5.78
N TYR A 87 2.38 1.93 -7.00
CA TYR A 87 2.62 2.74 -8.19
C TYR A 87 1.63 2.41 -9.30
N ASN A 88 1.37 3.39 -10.16
CA ASN A 88 0.47 3.21 -11.30
C ASN A 88 1.11 2.32 -12.37
N THR A 89 0.29 1.42 -12.94
CA THR A 89 0.71 0.42 -13.94
C THR A 89 1.11 1.02 -15.28
N ASP A 90 0.60 2.21 -15.59
CA ASP A 90 0.90 2.96 -16.79
C ASP A 90 1.00 4.45 -16.46
N SER A 91 1.85 5.20 -17.16
CA SER A 91 2.08 6.61 -16.89
C SER A 91 0.87 7.47 -17.27
N LEU A 92 0.55 8.43 -16.43
CA LEU A 92 -0.43 9.45 -16.75
C LEU A 92 0.05 10.35 -17.90
N PRO A 93 -0.86 11.03 -18.62
CA PRO A 93 -0.47 12.02 -19.64
C PRO A 93 0.47 13.09 -19.08
N TYR A 94 1.35 13.62 -19.93
CA TYR A 94 2.38 14.61 -19.59
C TYR A 94 1.86 15.81 -18.78
N ASP A 95 0.75 16.40 -19.23
CA ASP A 95 0.19 17.62 -18.64
C ASP A 95 -0.69 17.40 -17.41
N THR A 96 -0.59 16.23 -16.79
CA THR A 96 -1.36 15.91 -15.59
C THR A 96 -0.81 16.64 -14.37
N ASP A 97 -1.69 17.27 -13.62
CA ASP A 97 -1.37 17.97 -12.37
C ASP A 97 -1.43 17.00 -11.18
N LEU A 98 -0.25 16.64 -10.66
CA LEU A 98 -0.12 15.73 -9.52
C LEU A 98 -0.27 16.44 -8.16
N SER A 99 -0.37 17.76 -8.12
CA SER A 99 -0.46 18.50 -6.85
C SER A 99 -1.83 18.35 -6.15
N ARG A 100 -2.85 17.88 -6.89
CA ARG A 100 -4.22 17.75 -6.38
C ARG A 100 -4.90 16.53 -6.98
N VAL A 101 -4.58 15.37 -6.45
CA VAL A 101 -5.11 14.07 -6.90
C VAL A 101 -6.13 13.57 -5.90
N LEU A 102 -7.32 13.26 -6.35
CA LEU A 102 -8.35 12.60 -5.55
C LEU A 102 -8.24 11.09 -5.77
N ILE A 103 -8.02 10.35 -4.69
CA ILE A 103 -7.86 8.89 -4.74
C ILE A 103 -8.94 8.18 -3.95
N SER A 104 -9.13 6.89 -4.24
CA SER A 104 -9.86 5.94 -3.39
C SER A 104 -8.93 4.82 -2.96
N LEU A 105 -9.01 4.45 -1.70
CA LEU A 105 -8.28 3.34 -1.11
C LEU A 105 -9.25 2.31 -0.55
N SER A 106 -8.99 1.04 -0.82
CA SER A 106 -9.59 -0.07 -0.07
C SER A 106 -8.52 -0.69 0.82
N VAL A 107 -8.93 -1.13 1.98
CA VAL A 107 -8.04 -1.69 3.00
C VAL A 107 -8.56 -3.03 3.49
N SER A 108 -7.70 -3.81 4.14
CA SER A 108 -8.08 -5.06 4.79
C SER A 108 -9.05 -4.82 5.95
N THR A 109 -9.82 -5.85 6.31
CA THR A 109 -10.89 -5.80 7.32
C THR A 109 -10.40 -5.32 8.70
N TYR A 110 -9.16 -5.56 9.04
CA TYR A 110 -8.58 -5.23 10.35
C TYR A 110 -7.87 -3.86 10.38
N THR A 111 -7.98 -3.07 9.32
CA THR A 111 -7.43 -1.72 9.28
C THR A 111 -8.37 -0.75 9.98
N GLY A 112 -7.89 -0.12 11.06
CA GLY A 112 -8.65 0.85 11.86
C GLY A 112 -8.60 2.27 11.30
N GLY A 113 -7.58 2.60 10.49
CA GLY A 113 -7.46 3.92 9.86
C GLY A 113 -6.31 4.02 8.89
N VAL A 114 -6.44 4.96 7.96
CA VAL A 114 -5.37 5.30 7.01
C VAL A 114 -4.95 6.75 7.22
N TYR A 115 -3.66 6.99 7.20
CA TYR A 115 -3.08 8.31 7.38
C TYR A 115 -2.07 8.61 6.29
N VAL A 116 -2.05 9.85 5.86
CA VAL A 116 -1.10 10.36 4.87
C VAL A 116 -0.10 11.25 5.59
N LYS A 117 1.20 11.03 5.35
CA LYS A 117 2.26 11.86 5.91
C LYS A 117 2.35 13.19 5.16
N GLY A 118 2.56 14.28 5.87
CA GLY A 118 2.78 15.62 5.29
C GLY A 118 3.99 15.69 4.36
N THR A 119 3.99 16.62 3.41
CA THR A 119 5.12 16.83 2.47
C THR A 119 6.33 17.48 3.11
N SER A 120 6.12 18.36 4.06
CA SER A 120 7.16 19.20 4.69
C SER A 120 7.30 18.94 6.19
N SER A 121 6.52 18.04 6.75
CA SER A 121 6.51 17.71 8.17
C SER A 121 6.28 16.21 8.38
N ASP A 122 6.59 15.73 9.57
CA ASP A 122 6.24 14.36 9.98
C ASP A 122 4.79 14.23 10.45
N GLU A 123 3.98 15.27 10.27
CA GLU A 123 2.58 15.29 10.64
C GLU A 123 1.77 14.30 9.79
N LEU A 124 0.85 13.60 10.44
CA LEU A 124 -0.03 12.61 9.82
C LEU A 124 -1.45 13.17 9.75
N TYR A 125 -2.02 13.11 8.56
CA TYR A 125 -3.42 13.51 8.33
C TYR A 125 -4.26 12.26 8.09
N TYR A 126 -5.42 12.19 8.75
CA TYR A 126 -6.38 11.14 8.49
C TYR A 126 -6.85 11.21 7.03
N TYR A 127 -6.77 10.07 6.33
CA TYR A 127 -7.19 10.00 4.94
C TYR A 127 -8.71 9.98 4.82
N THR A 128 -9.24 10.81 3.92
CA THR A 128 -10.61 10.76 3.44
C THR A 128 -10.63 10.74 1.90
N SER A 129 -11.60 10.04 1.29
CA SER A 129 -11.70 9.98 -0.18
C SER A 129 -12.18 11.29 -0.82
N THR A 130 -12.51 12.28 -0.01
CA THR A 130 -12.93 13.63 -0.45
C THR A 130 -11.78 14.62 -0.52
N ASP A 131 -10.64 14.31 0.10
CA ASP A 131 -9.51 15.22 0.18
C ASP A 131 -8.47 14.89 -0.90
N SER A 132 -8.05 15.92 -1.61
CA SER A 132 -7.00 15.77 -2.61
C SER A 132 -5.62 15.69 -1.95
N ILE A 133 -4.77 14.82 -2.48
CA ILE A 133 -3.41 14.61 -2.02
C ILE A 133 -2.44 15.10 -3.09
N ASP A 134 -1.34 15.71 -2.66
CA ASP A 134 -0.23 16.10 -3.51
C ASP A 134 0.71 14.90 -3.72
N PHE A 135 0.84 14.45 -4.97
CA PHE A 135 1.74 13.39 -5.43
C PHE A 135 2.85 13.90 -6.35
N THR A 136 3.19 15.18 -6.29
CA THR A 136 4.35 15.72 -7.03
C THR A 136 5.67 15.06 -6.62
N THR A 137 5.70 14.55 -5.41
CA THR A 137 6.75 13.66 -4.86
C THR A 137 6.11 12.39 -4.30
N PRO A 138 6.87 11.28 -4.17
CA PRO A 138 6.36 10.08 -3.53
C PRO A 138 5.80 10.36 -2.13
N ARG A 139 4.67 9.74 -1.79
CA ARG A 139 3.93 9.97 -0.52
C ARG A 139 3.92 8.72 0.34
N GLU A 140 4.20 8.90 1.62
CA GLU A 140 4.03 7.85 2.60
C GLU A 140 2.57 7.81 3.06
N ILE A 141 1.94 6.64 2.90
CA ILE A 141 0.58 6.35 3.38
C ILE A 141 0.67 5.18 4.36
N ARG A 142 0.12 5.36 5.55
CA ARG A 142 0.14 4.38 6.63
C ARG A 142 -1.24 3.78 6.85
N ALA A 143 -1.33 2.46 6.77
CA ALA A 143 -2.50 1.71 7.20
C ALA A 143 -2.27 1.22 8.64
N TYR A 144 -3.07 1.69 9.57
CA TYR A 144 -3.01 1.33 10.99
C TYR A 144 -3.96 0.17 11.31
N ASN A 145 -3.59 -0.67 12.24
CA ASN A 145 -4.45 -1.70 12.80
C ASN A 145 -5.60 -1.09 13.63
N SER A 146 -6.54 -1.92 14.05
CA SER A 146 -7.77 -1.47 14.71
C SER A 146 -7.56 -0.68 16.00
N ASP A 147 -6.48 -0.95 16.74
CA ASP A 147 -6.12 -0.24 17.98
C ASP A 147 -5.13 0.92 17.77
N LEU A 148 -4.75 1.19 16.51
CA LEU A 148 -3.84 2.27 16.10
C LEU A 148 -2.43 2.17 16.71
N THR A 149 -2.02 1.00 17.19
CA THR A 149 -0.70 0.81 17.81
C THR A 149 0.39 0.44 16.82
N LYS A 150 0.01 -0.21 15.71
CA LYS A 150 0.92 -0.66 14.66
C LYS A 150 0.41 -0.25 13.29
N TYR A 151 1.33 -0.06 12.36
CA TYR A 151 0.98 0.33 10.99
C TYR A 151 1.90 -0.32 9.94
N ARG A 152 1.39 -0.39 8.72
CA ARG A 152 2.17 -0.67 7.52
C ARG A 152 2.27 0.61 6.72
N ALA A 153 3.50 1.07 6.45
CA ALA A 153 3.76 2.25 5.64
C ALA A 153 4.01 1.83 4.18
N TYR A 154 3.33 2.48 3.26
CA TYR A 154 3.53 2.33 1.82
C TYR A 154 4.09 3.62 1.23
N GLN A 155 5.09 3.48 0.36
CA GLN A 155 5.57 4.57 -0.47
C GLN A 155 4.78 4.58 -1.77
N VAL A 156 3.94 5.60 -1.95
CA VAL A 156 3.05 5.74 -3.09
C VAL A 156 3.66 6.70 -4.11
N THR A 157 3.83 6.24 -5.34
CA THR A 157 4.36 7.04 -6.46
C THR A 157 3.36 7.05 -7.61
N ILE A 158 3.02 8.23 -8.11
CA ILE A 158 2.21 8.40 -9.31
C ILE A 158 3.10 8.94 -10.43
N ASN A 159 3.29 8.12 -11.47
CA ASN A 159 4.13 8.44 -12.61
C ASN A 159 3.30 9.10 -13.72
N LYS A 160 3.88 10.10 -14.39
CA LYS A 160 3.38 10.69 -15.61
C LYS A 160 4.47 10.75 -16.67
N HIS A 161 4.09 10.82 -17.95
CA HIS A 161 5.05 11.03 -19.02
C HIS A 161 5.82 12.33 -18.81
N GLN A 162 7.13 12.31 -19.09
CA GLN A 162 8.01 13.47 -18.96
C GLN A 162 7.98 14.39 -20.18
N VAL A 163 7.51 13.87 -21.30
CA VAL A 163 7.42 14.58 -22.58
C VAL A 163 6.03 14.44 -23.19
N GLU A 164 5.62 15.43 -23.96
CA GLU A 164 4.36 15.40 -24.68
C GLU A 164 4.42 14.34 -25.80
N ALA A 165 3.31 13.62 -26.00
CA ALA A 165 3.19 12.67 -27.09
C ALA A 165 3.35 13.40 -28.45
N GLY A 166 4.31 12.95 -29.27
CA GLY A 166 4.60 13.57 -30.56
C GLY A 166 5.77 14.58 -30.54
N SER A 167 6.33 14.92 -29.37
CA SER A 167 7.52 15.79 -29.27
C SER A 167 8.84 15.04 -29.46
N ILE A 168 8.81 13.72 -29.59
CA ILE A 168 10.01 12.91 -29.83
C ILE A 168 10.25 12.85 -31.33
N PHE A 169 11.17 13.68 -31.82
CA PHE A 169 11.71 13.57 -33.18
C PHE A 169 12.93 12.66 -33.12
N TRP A 170 12.91 11.58 -33.88
CA TRP A 170 14.09 10.75 -34.13
C TRP A 170 14.92 11.44 -35.20
N GLU A 171 16.11 11.91 -34.86
CA GLU A 171 17.14 12.30 -35.85
C GLU A 171 17.85 11.05 -36.40
#